data_2ec7fc32a0954a9af40f49323aedf755
#
_entry.id   2ec7fc32a0954a9af40f49323aedf755
#
_cell.length_a   1.000
_cell.length_b   1.000
_cell.length_c   1.000
_cell.angle_alpha   90.00
_cell.angle_beta   90.00
_cell.angle_gamma   90.00
#
_symmetry.space_group_name_H-M   'P 1'
#
loop_
_entity.id
_entity.type
_entity.pdbx_description
1 polymer ?
#
loop_
_entity_poly.entity_id
_entity_poly.type
_entity_poly.pdbx_seq_one_letter_code
_entity_poly.pdbx_strand_id
1 'polypeptide(L)'
;RDCLLSRGLGDVYKRQIQGLLLAQYEVLRENGHTPSEAFNETVEELTQSLMPLFAKNGMDWMYANCSTTAQRGALDWMGPFHDAIKPVVQKLYQSVKSGNEAQISIDSNSKPDYREKLNAELKALRESEMWQTAVTVRKLRPENN
;
A
#
# COMPACT_ATOMS: atom_id res chain seq x y z
N ARG A 1 -2.54 -11.62 26.44
CA ARG A 1 -3.07 -12.25 25.21
C ARG A 1 -3.41 -11.21 24.14
N ASP A 2 -4.04 -10.09 24.48
CA ASP A 2 -4.47 -9.06 23.52
C ASP A 2 -3.31 -8.29 22.87
N CYS A 3 -2.18 -8.16 23.56
CA CYS A 3 -0.99 -7.46 23.04
C CYS A 3 -0.30 -8.18 21.89
N LEU A 4 -0.37 -9.52 21.82
CA LEU A 4 0.18 -10.31 20.71
C LEU A 4 -0.67 -10.24 19.45
N LEU A 5 -2.00 -10.21 19.61
CA LEU A 5 -2.96 -9.99 18.53
C LEU A 5 -2.82 -8.58 17.94
N SER A 6 -2.66 -7.57 18.81
CA SER A 6 -2.45 -6.18 18.42
C SER A 6 -1.16 -5.99 17.59
N ARG A 7 -0.07 -6.66 17.93
CA ARG A 7 1.19 -6.58 17.17
C ARG A 7 1.07 -7.21 15.77
N GLY A 8 0.35 -8.32 15.63
CA GLY A 8 0.09 -8.95 14.33
C GLY A 8 -0.88 -8.15 13.45
N LEU A 9 -1.86 -7.49 14.03
CA LEU A 9 -2.84 -6.65 13.32
C LEU A 9 -2.27 -5.28 12.96
N GLY A 10 -1.34 -4.72 13.73
CA GLY A 10 -0.65 -3.46 13.40
C GLY A 10 0.20 -3.55 12.13
N ASP A 11 0.56 -4.75 11.66
CA ASP A 11 1.29 -4.97 10.42
C ASP A 11 0.38 -5.12 9.19
N VAL A 12 -0.94 -5.03 9.35
CA VAL A 12 -1.92 -5.19 8.25
C VAL A 12 -1.65 -4.17 7.14
N TYR A 13 -1.43 -2.91 7.46
CA TYR A 13 -1.14 -1.87 6.47
C TYR A 13 0.15 -2.09 5.68
N LYS A 14 1.21 -2.59 6.30
CA LYS A 14 2.47 -2.92 5.61
C LYS A 14 2.27 -3.99 4.53
N ARG A 15 1.36 -4.94 4.79
CA ARG A 15 1.02 -6.03 3.86
C ARG A 15 0.08 -5.58 2.74
N GLN A 16 -0.78 -4.61 3.01
CA GLN A 16 -1.82 -4.15 2.08
C GLN A 16 -1.32 -3.07 1.13
N ILE A 17 -0.55 -2.10 1.65
CA ILE A 17 -0.31 -0.85 0.94
C ILE A 17 0.45 -1.07 -0.37
N GLN A 18 1.48 -1.91 -0.36
CA GLN A 18 2.24 -2.23 -1.57
C GLN A 18 1.37 -2.94 -2.62
N GLY A 19 0.54 -3.89 -2.20
CA GLY A 19 -0.37 -4.60 -3.12
C GLY A 19 -1.40 -3.67 -3.73
N LEU A 20 -1.97 -2.75 -2.95
CA LEU A 20 -2.93 -1.76 -3.43
C LEU A 20 -2.31 -0.80 -4.45
N LEU A 21 -1.15 -0.23 -4.11
CA LEU A 21 -0.43 0.69 -4.99
C LEU A 21 0.00 0.01 -6.29
N LEU A 22 0.50 -1.23 -6.19
CA LEU A 22 0.94 -1.99 -7.36
C LEU A 22 -0.23 -2.32 -8.30
N ALA A 23 -1.36 -2.79 -7.76
CA ALA A 23 -2.54 -3.09 -8.56
C ALA A 23 -3.05 -1.85 -9.33
N GLN A 24 -3.09 -0.69 -8.66
CA GLN A 24 -3.48 0.56 -9.29
C GLN A 24 -2.48 1.02 -10.35
N TYR A 25 -1.18 0.93 -10.05
CA TYR A 25 -0.10 1.25 -10.97
C TYR A 25 -0.16 0.39 -12.25
N GLU A 26 -0.31 -0.92 -12.09
CA GLU A 26 -0.40 -1.87 -13.22
C GLU A 26 -1.59 -1.55 -14.13
N VAL A 27 -2.77 -1.31 -13.56
CA VAL A 27 -3.95 -0.93 -14.34
C VAL A 27 -3.72 0.34 -15.16
N LEU A 28 -3.07 1.36 -14.60
CA LEU A 28 -2.73 2.58 -15.34
C LEU A 28 -1.73 2.28 -16.46
N ARG A 29 -0.69 1.48 -16.19
CA ARG A 29 0.30 1.06 -17.20
C ARG A 29 -0.33 0.28 -18.36
N GLU A 30 -1.23 -0.65 -18.06
CA GLU A 30 -1.98 -1.44 -19.04
C GLU A 30 -2.89 -0.56 -19.92
N ASN A 31 -3.33 0.58 -19.41
CA ASN A 31 -4.14 1.56 -20.15
C ASN A 31 -3.33 2.70 -20.80
N GLY A 32 -2.00 2.54 -20.90
CA GLY A 32 -1.14 3.40 -21.72
C GLY A 32 -0.55 4.61 -21.01
N HIS A 33 -0.77 4.77 -19.68
CA HIS A 33 -0.10 5.81 -18.92
C HIS A 33 1.41 5.55 -18.85
N THR A 34 2.20 6.61 -18.89
CA THR A 34 3.65 6.49 -18.70
C THR A 34 3.99 6.06 -17.26
N PRO A 35 5.18 5.48 -17.00
CA PRO A 35 5.58 5.12 -15.64
C PRO A 35 5.49 6.29 -14.66
N SER A 36 5.90 7.49 -15.08
CA SER A 36 5.86 8.68 -14.23
C SER A 36 4.44 9.13 -13.91
N GLU A 37 3.54 9.12 -14.89
CA GLU A 37 2.11 9.41 -14.65
C GLU A 37 1.49 8.40 -13.70
N ALA A 38 1.66 7.10 -13.98
CA ALA A 38 1.13 6.04 -13.12
C ALA A 38 1.65 6.15 -11.68
N PHE A 39 2.93 6.48 -11.50
CA PHE A 39 3.52 6.68 -10.18
C PHE A 39 2.98 7.91 -9.46
N ASN A 40 2.80 9.03 -10.16
CA ASN A 40 2.21 10.24 -9.61
C ASN A 40 0.79 10.01 -9.12
N GLU A 41 -0.06 9.42 -9.95
CA GLU A 41 -1.47 9.17 -9.64
C GLU A 41 -1.69 8.12 -8.53
N THR A 42 -0.72 7.25 -8.29
CA THR A 42 -0.85 6.20 -7.27
C THR A 42 -0.11 6.56 -5.98
N VAL A 43 1.19 6.82 -6.06
CA VAL A 43 2.05 6.96 -4.87
C VAL A 43 2.17 8.40 -4.42
N GLU A 44 2.51 9.32 -5.34
CA GLU A 44 2.79 10.72 -4.98
C GLU A 44 1.52 11.42 -4.49
N GLU A 45 0.41 11.30 -5.22
CA GLU A 45 -0.84 11.92 -4.80
C GLU A 45 -1.28 11.40 -3.43
N LEU A 46 -1.24 10.10 -3.22
CA LEU A 46 -1.61 9.52 -1.93
C LEU A 46 -0.71 10.04 -0.79
N THR A 47 0.61 9.96 -0.97
CA THR A 47 1.56 10.17 0.13
C THR A 47 1.91 11.64 0.36
N GLN A 48 1.93 12.46 -0.69
CA GLN A 48 2.32 13.87 -0.60
C GLN A 48 1.13 14.82 -0.44
N SER A 49 -0.06 14.41 -0.89
CA SER A 49 -1.27 15.24 -0.86
C SER A 49 -2.33 14.68 0.08
N LEU A 50 -2.88 13.51 -0.22
CA LEU A 50 -4.09 13.02 0.46
C LEU A 50 -3.83 12.59 1.91
N MET A 51 -2.79 11.79 2.17
CA MET A 51 -2.51 11.31 3.53
C MET A 51 -2.29 12.43 4.55
N PRO A 52 -1.49 13.47 4.29
CA PRO A 52 -1.35 14.59 5.21
C PRO A 52 -2.67 15.32 5.47
N LEU A 53 -3.51 15.47 4.47
CA LEU A 53 -4.79 16.19 4.58
C LEU A 53 -5.79 15.41 5.44
N PHE A 54 -6.02 14.14 5.16
CA PHE A 54 -6.96 13.38 5.96
C PHE A 54 -6.45 13.06 7.37
N ALA A 55 -5.14 12.90 7.54
CA ALA A 55 -4.55 12.72 8.87
C ALA A 55 -4.78 13.94 9.78
N LYS A 56 -4.75 15.14 9.20
CA LYS A 56 -4.96 16.39 9.93
C LYS A 56 -6.43 16.71 10.18
N ASN A 57 -7.29 16.49 9.17
CA ASN A 57 -8.64 17.06 9.16
C ASN A 57 -9.76 16.00 9.13
N GLY A 58 -9.45 14.73 8.85
CA GLY A 58 -10.43 13.67 8.65
C GLY A 58 -10.80 13.43 7.20
N MET A 59 -11.39 12.27 6.92
CA MET A 59 -11.72 11.83 5.56
C MET A 59 -12.89 12.61 4.96
N ASP A 60 -13.89 12.92 5.75
CA ASP A 60 -15.05 13.73 5.37
C ASP A 60 -14.63 15.14 4.95
N TRP A 61 -13.72 15.76 5.70
CA TRP A 61 -13.15 17.06 5.34
C TRP A 61 -12.40 16.99 4.02
N MET A 62 -11.56 15.96 3.83
CA MET A 62 -10.81 15.77 2.59
C MET A 62 -11.76 15.66 1.40
N TYR A 63 -12.82 14.84 1.50
CA TYR A 63 -13.81 14.70 0.43
C TYR A 63 -14.54 16.02 0.16
N ALA A 64 -14.95 16.74 1.19
CA ALA A 64 -15.64 18.02 1.04
C ALA A 64 -14.78 19.09 0.32
N ASN A 65 -13.47 18.98 0.37
CA ASN A 65 -12.53 19.94 -0.26
C ASN A 65 -11.96 19.47 -1.61
N CYS A 66 -12.43 18.33 -2.13
CA CYS A 66 -12.11 17.86 -3.48
C CYS A 66 -13.09 18.42 -4.53
N SER A 67 -12.79 18.19 -5.81
CA SER A 67 -13.75 18.48 -6.89
C SER A 67 -15.02 17.62 -6.76
N THR A 68 -16.14 18.09 -7.30
CA THR A 68 -17.41 17.35 -7.25
C THR A 68 -17.31 15.95 -7.88
N THR A 69 -16.50 15.79 -8.92
CA THR A 69 -16.21 14.50 -9.55
C THR A 69 -15.47 13.57 -8.60
N ALA A 70 -14.43 14.07 -7.93
CA ALA A 70 -13.67 13.28 -6.95
C ALA A 70 -14.52 12.91 -5.73
N GLN A 71 -15.33 13.84 -5.22
CA GLN A 71 -16.28 13.58 -4.12
C GLN A 71 -17.23 12.43 -4.48
N ARG A 72 -17.86 12.51 -5.65
CA ARG A 72 -18.83 11.49 -6.07
C ARG A 72 -18.14 10.15 -6.32
N GLY A 73 -17.02 10.15 -7.04
CA GLY A 73 -16.23 8.96 -7.30
C GLY A 73 -15.79 8.25 -6.01
N ALA A 74 -15.28 9.00 -5.03
CA ALA A 74 -14.85 8.44 -3.74
C ALA A 74 -16.00 7.74 -3.00
N LEU A 75 -17.17 8.39 -2.93
CA LEU A 75 -18.35 7.83 -2.24
C LEU A 75 -18.95 6.63 -2.99
N ASP A 76 -18.98 6.66 -4.32
CA ASP A 76 -19.56 5.59 -5.13
C ASP A 76 -18.66 4.32 -5.13
N TRP A 77 -17.36 4.48 -5.15
CA TRP A 77 -16.42 3.37 -5.21
C TRP A 77 -15.97 2.83 -3.85
N MET A 78 -16.27 3.52 -2.76
CA MET A 78 -15.95 3.04 -1.41
C MET A 78 -16.55 1.66 -1.14
N GLY A 79 -17.80 1.42 -1.51
CA GLY A 79 -18.47 0.13 -1.35
C GLY A 79 -17.77 -1.00 -2.10
N PRO A 80 -17.60 -0.91 -3.43
CA PRO A 80 -16.89 -1.91 -4.22
C PRO A 80 -15.47 -2.24 -3.68
N PHE A 81 -14.68 -1.24 -3.30
CA PHE A 81 -13.36 -1.47 -2.68
C PHE A 81 -13.46 -2.18 -1.33
N HIS A 82 -14.39 -1.75 -0.46
CA HIS A 82 -14.64 -2.42 0.82
C HIS A 82 -14.95 -3.90 0.62
N ASP A 83 -15.85 -4.23 -0.29
CA ASP A 83 -16.32 -5.59 -0.52
C ASP A 83 -15.24 -6.49 -1.13
N ALA A 84 -14.38 -5.93 -1.97
CA ALA A 84 -13.23 -6.64 -2.53
C ALA A 84 -12.14 -6.91 -1.48
N ILE A 85 -11.86 -5.96 -0.59
CA ILE A 85 -10.75 -6.04 0.38
C ILE A 85 -11.15 -6.83 1.63
N LYS A 86 -12.38 -6.70 2.12
CA LYS A 86 -12.84 -7.30 3.38
C LYS A 86 -12.59 -8.81 3.48
N PRO A 87 -12.85 -9.66 2.46
CA PRO A 87 -12.54 -11.08 2.53
C PRO A 87 -11.06 -11.39 2.71
N VAL A 88 -10.19 -10.59 2.08
CA VAL A 88 -8.73 -10.74 2.20
C VAL A 88 -8.27 -10.39 3.61
N VAL A 89 -8.80 -9.30 4.17
CA VAL A 89 -8.52 -8.90 5.57
C VAL A 89 -9.02 -9.95 6.55
N GLN A 90 -10.19 -10.56 6.30
CA GLN A 90 -10.69 -11.64 7.13
C GLN A 90 -9.78 -12.88 7.12
N LYS A 91 -9.27 -13.27 5.95
CA LYS A 91 -8.28 -14.36 5.85
C LYS A 91 -7.02 -14.06 6.65
N LEU A 92 -6.47 -12.86 6.49
CA LEU A 92 -5.29 -12.43 7.23
C LEU A 92 -5.56 -12.41 8.74
N TYR A 93 -6.70 -11.91 9.17
CA TYR A 93 -7.10 -11.92 10.59
C TYR A 93 -7.13 -13.34 11.16
N GLN A 94 -7.73 -14.29 10.45
CA GLN A 94 -7.78 -15.70 10.91
C GLN A 94 -6.38 -16.33 10.96
N SER A 95 -5.52 -16.04 10.00
CA SER A 95 -4.12 -16.51 9.99
C SER A 95 -3.33 -15.97 11.19
N VAL A 96 -3.50 -14.69 11.52
CA VAL A 96 -2.90 -14.09 12.73
C VAL A 96 -3.48 -14.71 14.00
N LYS A 97 -4.81 -14.83 14.08
CA LYS A 97 -5.50 -15.37 15.26
C LYS A 97 -5.14 -16.82 15.57
N SER A 98 -4.92 -17.63 14.54
CA SER A 98 -4.51 -19.05 14.69
C SER A 98 -3.02 -19.21 15.07
N GLY A 99 -2.22 -18.14 15.02
CA GLY A 99 -0.77 -18.19 15.22
C GLY A 99 0.02 -18.58 13.97
N ASN A 100 -0.65 -18.86 12.85
CA ASN A 100 -0.01 -19.29 11.61
C ASN A 100 1.03 -18.27 11.09
N GLU A 101 0.74 -16.97 11.16
CA GLU A 101 1.68 -15.93 10.74
C GLU A 101 2.95 -15.89 11.58
N ALA A 102 2.82 -16.15 12.89
CA ALA A 102 3.97 -16.26 13.78
C ALA A 102 4.80 -17.52 13.46
N GLN A 103 4.15 -18.64 13.19
CA GLN A 103 4.83 -19.88 12.83
C GLN A 103 5.58 -19.75 11.50
N ILE A 104 4.97 -19.16 10.47
CA ILE A 104 5.63 -18.87 9.18
C ILE A 104 6.89 -18.02 9.39
N SER A 105 6.81 -17.00 10.27
CA SER A 105 7.96 -16.15 10.58
C SER A 105 9.09 -16.93 11.26
N ILE A 106 8.78 -17.78 12.24
CA ILE A 106 9.75 -18.63 12.95
C ILE A 106 10.40 -19.59 11.96
N ASP A 107 9.61 -20.30 11.17
CA ASP A 107 10.09 -21.30 10.21
C ASP A 107 10.97 -20.68 9.13
N SER A 108 10.62 -19.46 8.68
CA SER A 108 11.41 -18.73 7.70
C SER A 108 12.76 -18.29 8.29
N ASN A 109 12.75 -17.69 9.48
CA ASN A 109 13.97 -17.19 10.14
C ASN A 109 14.91 -18.29 10.61
N SER A 110 14.43 -19.52 10.80
CA SER A 110 15.26 -20.68 11.18
C SER A 110 16.09 -21.24 10.02
N LYS A 111 15.77 -20.86 8.77
CA LYS A 111 16.49 -21.33 7.58
C LYS A 111 17.84 -20.60 7.44
N PRO A 112 18.95 -21.31 7.14
CA PRO A 112 20.28 -20.69 7.04
C PRO A 112 20.37 -19.65 5.90
N ASP A 113 19.58 -19.82 4.83
CA ASP A 113 19.54 -18.95 3.65
C ASP A 113 18.47 -17.82 3.74
N TYR A 114 17.81 -17.67 4.89
CA TYR A 114 16.72 -16.70 5.05
C TYR A 114 17.14 -15.26 4.69
N ARG A 115 18.30 -14.82 5.17
CA ARG A 115 18.80 -13.45 4.90
C ARG A 115 19.10 -13.21 3.43
N GLU A 116 19.65 -14.20 2.75
CA GLU A 116 19.93 -14.13 1.33
C GLU A 116 18.61 -14.01 0.52
N LYS A 117 17.64 -14.87 0.80
CA LYS A 117 16.32 -14.84 0.17
C LYS A 117 15.60 -13.53 0.41
N LEU A 118 15.54 -13.06 1.65
CA LEU A 118 14.94 -11.76 1.98
C LEU A 118 15.59 -10.61 1.21
N ASN A 119 16.93 -10.60 1.14
CA ASN A 119 17.65 -9.56 0.40
C ASN A 119 17.36 -9.60 -1.10
N ALA A 120 17.20 -10.79 -1.67
CA ALA A 120 16.81 -10.97 -3.07
C ALA A 120 15.39 -10.44 -3.34
N GLU A 121 14.42 -10.75 -2.48
CA GLU A 121 13.05 -10.24 -2.58
C GLU A 121 12.99 -8.71 -2.44
N LEU A 122 13.69 -8.14 -1.47
CA LEU A 122 13.77 -6.68 -1.29
C LEU A 122 14.49 -5.99 -2.48
N LYS A 123 15.48 -6.66 -3.06
CA LYS A 123 16.15 -6.18 -4.27
C LYS A 123 15.19 -6.17 -5.45
N ALA A 124 14.47 -7.27 -5.69
CA ALA A 124 13.48 -7.35 -6.76
C ALA A 124 12.40 -6.25 -6.63
N LEU A 125 11.94 -5.99 -5.41
CA LEU A 125 11.00 -4.89 -5.16
C LEU A 125 11.60 -3.53 -5.55
N ARG A 126 12.83 -3.22 -5.11
CA ARG A 126 13.51 -1.96 -5.46
C ARG A 126 13.76 -1.79 -6.96
N GLU A 127 14.01 -2.88 -7.66
CA GLU A 127 14.31 -2.91 -9.10
C GLU A 127 13.06 -2.98 -9.97
N SER A 128 11.87 -3.09 -9.39
CA SER A 128 10.61 -3.02 -10.16
C SER A 128 10.45 -1.65 -10.83
N GLU A 129 9.77 -1.62 -11.98
CA GLU A 129 9.53 -0.39 -12.74
C GLU A 129 8.94 0.71 -11.86
N MET A 130 7.93 0.38 -11.07
CA MET A 130 7.27 1.33 -10.17
C MET A 130 8.26 2.01 -9.22
N TRP A 131 9.13 1.25 -8.54
CA TRP A 131 10.07 1.83 -7.57
C TRP A 131 11.32 2.43 -8.20
N GLN A 132 11.70 2.02 -9.41
CA GLN A 132 12.72 2.72 -10.20
C GLN A 132 12.20 4.09 -10.68
N THR A 133 10.95 4.18 -11.08
CA THR A 133 10.29 5.45 -11.42
C THR A 133 10.29 6.43 -10.24
N ALA A 134 10.09 5.92 -9.02
CA ALA A 134 10.15 6.73 -7.79
C ALA A 134 11.46 7.52 -7.67
N VAL A 135 12.60 6.96 -8.09
CA VAL A 135 13.90 7.63 -8.01
C VAL A 135 13.92 8.91 -8.85
N THR A 136 13.29 8.87 -10.01
CA THR A 136 13.23 10.03 -10.93
C THR A 136 12.20 11.05 -10.44
N VAL A 137 10.97 10.60 -10.13
CA VAL A 137 9.88 11.49 -9.71
C VAL A 137 10.23 12.25 -8.42
N ARG A 138 10.83 11.58 -7.43
CA ARG A 138 11.21 12.21 -6.15
C ARG A 138 12.25 13.30 -6.29
N LYS A 139 13.09 13.29 -7.34
CA LYS A 139 14.02 14.39 -7.63
C LYS A 139 13.31 15.68 -8.02
N LEU A 140 12.07 15.59 -8.49
CA LEU A 140 11.27 16.75 -8.90
C LEU A 140 10.49 17.39 -7.74
N ARG A 141 10.54 16.81 -6.54
CA ARG A 141 9.88 17.39 -5.37
C ARG A 141 10.54 18.71 -4.96
N PRO A 142 9.76 19.72 -4.53
CA PRO A 142 10.29 21.04 -4.15
C PRO A 142 11.38 20.97 -3.07
N GLU A 143 11.26 20.07 -2.11
CA GLU A 143 12.23 19.90 -1.02
C GLU A 143 13.57 19.31 -1.46
N ASN A 144 13.67 18.82 -2.70
CA ASN A 144 14.88 18.22 -3.26
C ASN A 144 15.57 19.10 -4.33
N ASN A 145 15.06 20.34 -4.56
CA ASN A 145 15.59 21.31 -5.51
C ASN A 145 16.20 22.53 -4.81
#